data_7e663862b1b2990312d8c6db447d42ff
#
_entry.id   7e663862b1b2990312d8c6db447d42ff
#
_cell.length_a   1.000
_cell.length_b   1.000
_cell.length_c   1.000
_cell.angle_alpha   90.00
_cell.angle_beta   90.00
_cell.angle_gamma   90.00
#
_symmetry.space_group_name_H-M   'P 1'
#
loop_
_entity.id
_entity.type
_entity.pdbx_description
1 polymer ?
#
loop_
_entity_poly.entity_id
_entity_poly.type
_entity_poly.pdbx_seq_one_letter_code
_entity_poly.pdbx_strand_id
1 'polypeptide(L)'
;MNNLSALITELCPNGVEYKELQAVLKIKNGSDYKSFGEGDIPVYGSGGIIAHTNRFAYDKPSVLIPRKGSVDKLYYVDVPFWNVDTIFYTEINTGLVIPRYVYHCLLREHLEKLNTAGGVPSLTQNVLNKVKIPVFAK
;
A
#
# COMPACT_ATOMS: atom_id res chain seq x y z
N MET A 1 13.48 12.13 18.66
CA MET A 1 12.02 11.93 18.60
C MET A 1 11.49 12.60 17.35
N ASN A 2 10.65 11.94 16.61
CA ASN A 2 10.10 12.53 15.40
C ASN A 2 8.85 13.38 15.73
N ASN A 3 8.57 14.33 14.86
CA ASN A 3 7.44 15.26 15.05
C ASN A 3 6.08 14.56 15.01
N LEU A 4 5.99 13.41 14.31
CA LEU A 4 4.74 12.67 14.22
C LEU A 4 4.34 12.08 15.55
N SER A 5 5.27 11.50 16.31
CA SER A 5 4.98 10.95 17.63
C SER A 5 4.50 12.04 18.59
N ALA A 6 5.12 13.22 18.57
CA ALA A 6 4.70 14.35 19.39
C ALA A 6 3.30 14.82 19.01
N LEU A 7 3.00 14.94 17.70
CA LEU A 7 1.69 15.32 17.21
C LEU A 7 0.60 14.33 17.62
N ILE A 8 0.87 13.04 17.48
CA ILE A 8 -0.08 12.01 17.87
C ILE A 8 -0.42 12.11 19.36
N THR A 9 0.59 12.29 20.19
CA THR A 9 0.40 12.44 21.65
C THR A 9 -0.44 13.67 21.97
N GLU A 10 -0.18 14.78 21.28
CA GLU A 10 -0.88 16.04 21.51
C GLU A 10 -2.33 16.01 21.01
N LEU A 11 -2.56 15.47 19.80
CA LEU A 11 -3.87 15.50 19.15
C LEU A 11 -4.77 14.35 19.55
N CYS A 12 -4.21 13.29 20.13
CA CYS A 12 -4.95 12.10 20.55
C CYS A 12 -4.67 11.80 22.02
N PRO A 13 -5.28 12.58 22.94
CA PRO A 13 -5.04 12.39 24.37
C PRO A 13 -5.46 11.01 24.87
N ASN A 14 -6.34 10.32 24.15
CA ASN A 14 -6.72 8.93 24.46
C ASN A 14 -5.69 7.92 23.96
N GLY A 15 -4.59 8.40 23.34
CA GLY A 15 -3.51 7.57 22.84
C GLY A 15 -3.76 7.02 21.46
N VAL A 16 -2.85 6.15 21.03
CA VAL A 16 -2.95 5.42 19.78
C VAL A 16 -2.81 3.93 20.04
N GLU A 17 -3.44 3.14 19.21
CA GLU A 17 -3.25 1.70 19.18
C GLU A 17 -2.44 1.33 17.94
N TYR A 18 -1.48 0.44 18.13
CA TYR A 18 -0.78 -0.16 16.99
C TYR A 18 -1.59 -1.33 16.50
N LYS A 19 -2.04 -1.27 15.25
CA LYS A 19 -2.86 -2.33 14.63
C LYS A 19 -2.13 -2.91 13.44
N GLU A 20 -2.29 -4.21 13.23
CA GLU A 20 -1.79 -4.86 12.03
C GLU A 20 -2.54 -4.33 10.80
N LEU A 21 -1.85 -4.28 9.66
CA LEU A 21 -2.47 -3.81 8.42
C LEU A 21 -3.75 -4.56 8.08
N GLN A 22 -3.77 -5.89 8.31
CA GLN A 22 -4.96 -6.70 8.03
C GLN A 22 -6.20 -6.27 8.82
N ALA A 23 -6.04 -5.51 9.89
CA ALA A 23 -7.16 -5.00 10.67
C ALA A 23 -7.81 -3.77 10.03
N VAL A 24 -7.10 -3.04 9.18
CA VAL A 24 -7.56 -1.76 8.61
C VAL A 24 -7.64 -1.76 7.09
N LEU A 25 -7.12 -2.78 6.42
CA LEU A 25 -7.16 -2.87 4.97
C LEU A 25 -7.05 -4.33 4.52
N LYS A 26 -7.32 -4.56 3.23
CA LYS A 26 -7.10 -5.85 2.58
C LYS A 26 -6.06 -5.68 1.50
N ILE A 27 -5.08 -6.58 1.47
CA ILE A 27 -4.05 -6.60 0.45
C ILE A 27 -4.51 -7.52 -0.68
N LYS A 28 -4.48 -7.01 -1.90
CA LYS A 28 -4.97 -7.71 -3.09
C LYS A 28 -3.85 -7.90 -4.11
N ASN A 29 -3.88 -9.04 -4.78
CA ASN A 29 -2.93 -9.33 -5.87
C ASN A 29 -3.27 -8.53 -7.12
N GLY A 30 -2.26 -8.33 -7.96
CA GLY A 30 -2.47 -7.84 -9.31
C GLY A 30 -2.54 -8.98 -10.31
N SER A 31 -2.82 -8.64 -11.56
CA SER A 31 -2.91 -9.60 -12.65
C SER A 31 -2.58 -8.96 -13.99
N ASP A 32 -2.45 -9.79 -15.04
CA ASP A 32 -2.08 -9.35 -16.36
C ASP A 32 -3.14 -8.43 -17.00
N TYR A 33 -2.70 -7.51 -17.83
CA TYR A 33 -3.57 -6.54 -18.53
C TYR A 33 -3.53 -6.70 -20.05
N LYS A 34 -2.72 -7.61 -20.58
CA LYS A 34 -2.42 -7.66 -22.02
C LYS A 34 -3.62 -7.99 -22.90
N SER A 35 -4.68 -8.57 -22.32
CA SER A 35 -5.93 -8.84 -23.04
C SER A 35 -6.87 -7.65 -23.14
N PHE A 36 -6.54 -6.54 -22.48
CA PHE A 36 -7.40 -5.34 -22.44
C PHE A 36 -7.10 -4.43 -23.62
N GLY A 37 -8.06 -3.53 -23.91
CA GLY A 37 -7.90 -2.52 -24.94
C GLY A 37 -7.14 -1.30 -24.45
N GLU A 38 -6.93 -0.35 -25.38
CA GLU A 38 -6.30 0.92 -25.07
C GLU A 38 -7.23 1.82 -24.27
N GLY A 39 -6.64 2.68 -23.43
CA GLY A 39 -7.37 3.63 -22.61
C GLY A 39 -6.44 4.52 -21.81
N ASP A 40 -7.02 5.25 -20.86
CA ASP A 40 -6.29 6.24 -20.05
C ASP A 40 -5.98 5.75 -18.64
N ILE A 41 -6.35 4.52 -18.30
CA ILE A 41 -6.17 4.00 -16.95
C ILE A 41 -4.74 3.50 -16.78
N PRO A 42 -3.98 4.06 -15.82
CA PRO A 42 -2.59 3.66 -15.63
C PRO A 42 -2.49 2.23 -15.12
N VAL A 43 -1.52 1.49 -15.64
CA VAL A 43 -1.17 0.13 -15.21
C VAL A 43 0.14 0.21 -14.43
N TYR A 44 0.09 -0.21 -13.17
CA TYR A 44 1.25 -0.17 -12.28
C TYR A 44 1.95 -1.52 -12.21
N GLY A 45 3.27 -1.48 -12.29
CA GLY A 45 4.16 -2.55 -11.87
C GLY A 45 5.02 -2.06 -10.71
N SER A 46 5.93 -2.90 -10.21
CA SER A 46 6.76 -2.54 -9.06
C SER A 46 7.67 -1.34 -9.33
N GLY A 47 7.99 -1.05 -10.58
CA GLY A 47 8.81 0.10 -10.96
C GLY A 47 8.01 1.35 -11.32
N GLY A 48 6.69 1.32 -11.23
CA GLY A 48 5.82 2.45 -11.56
C GLY A 48 4.84 2.14 -12.68
N ILE A 49 4.38 3.17 -13.39
CA ILE A 49 3.43 3.01 -14.49
C ILE A 49 4.15 2.39 -15.69
N ILE A 50 3.63 1.27 -16.17
CA ILE A 50 4.24 0.53 -17.30
C ILE A 50 3.38 0.59 -18.56
N ALA A 51 2.11 0.98 -18.47
CA ALA A 51 1.19 1.01 -19.62
C ALA A 51 -0.07 1.78 -19.24
N HIS A 52 -0.99 1.89 -20.20
CA HIS A 52 -2.34 2.41 -19.98
C HIS A 52 -3.35 1.48 -20.64
N THR A 53 -4.52 1.34 -20.03
CA THR A 53 -5.53 0.41 -20.50
C THR A 53 -6.94 0.98 -20.29
N ASN A 54 -7.96 0.23 -20.70
CA ASN A 54 -9.37 0.65 -20.59
C ASN A 54 -10.10 0.00 -19.42
N ARG A 55 -9.41 -0.71 -18.53
CA ARG A 55 -9.99 -1.34 -17.35
C ARG A 55 -9.25 -0.95 -16.08
N PHE A 56 -9.97 -0.92 -14.97
CA PHE A 56 -9.36 -0.69 -13.66
C PHE A 56 -9.61 -1.86 -12.73
N ALA A 57 -8.67 -2.07 -11.81
CA ALA A 57 -8.81 -3.06 -10.74
C ALA A 57 -9.55 -2.44 -9.55
N TYR A 58 -9.34 -1.15 -9.32
CA TYR A 58 -9.87 -0.44 -8.16
C TYR A 58 -9.97 1.04 -8.49
N ASP A 59 -11.01 1.69 -8.00
CA ASP A 59 -11.30 3.10 -8.32
C ASP A 59 -11.33 4.01 -7.10
N LYS A 60 -10.79 3.55 -5.97
CA LYS A 60 -10.72 4.31 -4.72
C LYS A 60 -9.27 4.52 -4.32
N PRO A 61 -8.97 5.49 -3.43
CA PRO A 61 -7.61 5.69 -2.98
C PRO A 61 -7.00 4.42 -2.40
N SER A 62 -5.77 4.13 -2.82
CA SER A 62 -5.08 2.91 -2.46
C SER A 62 -3.59 3.17 -2.31
N VAL A 63 -2.94 2.35 -1.50
CA VAL A 63 -1.48 2.28 -1.42
C VAL A 63 -1.05 1.02 -2.16
N LEU A 64 -0.15 1.16 -3.12
CA LEU A 64 0.38 0.03 -3.87
C LEU A 64 1.72 -0.37 -3.25
N ILE A 65 1.85 -1.67 -2.97
CA ILE A 65 3.01 -2.23 -2.26
C ILE A 65 3.67 -3.25 -3.18
N PRO A 66 4.96 -3.08 -3.52
CA PRO A 66 5.63 -4.03 -4.39
C PRO A 66 5.65 -5.45 -3.80
N ARG A 67 5.45 -6.43 -4.65
CA ARG A 67 5.61 -7.83 -4.31
C ARG A 67 6.99 -8.34 -4.71
N LYS A 68 7.49 -7.90 -5.87
CA LYS A 68 8.78 -8.31 -6.43
C LYS A 68 9.48 -7.12 -7.05
N GLY A 69 10.80 -7.17 -7.14
CA GLY A 69 11.61 -6.17 -7.81
C GLY A 69 11.89 -4.98 -6.90
N SER A 70 11.41 -3.80 -7.26
CA SER A 70 11.66 -2.57 -6.51
C SER A 70 10.81 -2.49 -5.24
N VAL A 71 11.12 -3.34 -4.25
CA VAL A 71 10.32 -3.47 -3.02
C VAL A 71 10.43 -2.29 -2.07
N ASP A 72 11.29 -1.33 -2.37
CA ASP A 72 11.43 -0.08 -1.61
C ASP A 72 10.49 1.03 -2.08
N LYS A 73 9.76 0.83 -3.20
CA LYS A 73 8.93 1.87 -3.81
C LYS A 73 7.46 1.62 -3.54
N LEU A 74 6.84 2.52 -2.80
CA LEU A 74 5.41 2.52 -2.55
C LEU A 74 4.75 3.62 -3.39
N TYR A 75 3.48 3.41 -3.77
CA TYR A 75 2.73 4.39 -4.54
C TYR A 75 1.40 4.68 -3.86
N TYR A 76 1.05 5.95 -3.80
CA TYR A 76 -0.30 6.36 -3.40
C TYR A 76 -1.06 6.73 -4.68
N VAL A 77 -2.19 6.05 -4.92
CA VAL A 77 -2.97 6.24 -6.15
C VAL A 77 -4.41 6.56 -5.76
N ASP A 78 -4.91 7.70 -6.21
CA ASP A 78 -6.26 8.16 -5.91
C ASP A 78 -7.14 8.31 -7.16
N VAL A 79 -6.72 7.69 -8.26
CA VAL A 79 -7.48 7.60 -9.51
C VAL A 79 -7.67 6.12 -9.85
N PRO A 80 -8.64 5.77 -10.72
CA PRO A 80 -8.77 4.37 -11.15
C PRO A 80 -7.47 3.87 -11.75
N PHE A 81 -7.10 2.63 -11.42
CA PHE A 81 -5.83 2.04 -11.87
C PHE A 81 -5.97 0.53 -12.07
N TRP A 82 -5.03 -0.03 -12.81
CA TRP A 82 -4.80 -1.47 -12.86
C TRP A 82 -3.41 -1.77 -12.31
N ASN A 83 -3.20 -2.96 -11.75
CA ASN A 83 -1.88 -3.38 -11.28
C ASN A 83 -1.59 -4.81 -11.70
N VAL A 84 -0.33 -5.05 -12.10
CA VAL A 84 0.14 -6.39 -12.49
C VAL A 84 0.61 -7.16 -11.27
N ASP A 85 1.01 -8.43 -11.48
CA ASP A 85 1.31 -9.36 -10.39
C ASP A 85 2.60 -9.05 -9.61
N THR A 86 3.39 -8.06 -10.03
CA THR A 86 4.58 -7.64 -9.29
C THR A 86 4.28 -6.62 -8.19
N ILE A 87 3.05 -6.16 -8.08
CA ILE A 87 2.67 -5.15 -7.10
C ILE A 87 1.25 -5.42 -6.57
N PHE A 88 1.09 -5.33 -5.25
CA PHE A 88 -0.20 -5.43 -4.59
C PHE A 88 -0.92 -4.09 -4.59
N TYR A 89 -2.25 -4.10 -4.54
CA TYR A 89 -3.01 -2.91 -4.13
C TYR A 89 -3.73 -3.19 -2.81
N THR A 90 -4.23 -2.14 -2.18
CA THR A 90 -4.90 -2.25 -0.89
C THR A 90 -6.32 -1.68 -0.97
N GLU A 91 -7.26 -2.39 -0.35
CA GLU A 91 -8.62 -1.90 -0.12
C GLU A 91 -8.69 -1.41 1.32
N ILE A 92 -8.63 -0.10 1.50
CA ILE A 92 -8.48 0.54 2.81
C ILE A 92 -9.85 0.82 3.41
N ASN A 93 -10.02 0.45 4.68
CA ASN A 93 -11.24 0.75 5.41
C ASN A 93 -11.20 2.22 5.86
N THR A 94 -11.81 3.09 5.07
CA THR A 94 -11.79 4.53 5.32
C THR A 94 -12.61 4.96 6.54
N GLY A 95 -13.40 4.06 7.11
CA GLY A 95 -14.05 4.28 8.39
C GLY A 95 -13.10 4.17 9.57
N LEU A 96 -11.93 3.55 9.37
CA LEU A 96 -10.94 3.34 10.42
C LEU A 96 -9.68 4.18 10.24
N VAL A 97 -9.24 4.39 9.00
CA VAL A 97 -7.98 5.07 8.70
C VAL A 97 -8.13 5.92 7.43
N ILE A 98 -7.28 6.94 7.31
CA ILE A 98 -7.21 7.77 6.11
C ILE A 98 -6.16 7.15 5.17
N PRO A 99 -6.48 6.91 3.89
CA PRO A 99 -5.55 6.24 2.97
C PRO A 99 -4.17 6.92 2.87
N ARG A 100 -4.13 8.24 2.76
CA ARG A 100 -2.85 8.97 2.67
C ARG A 100 -2.02 8.80 3.95
N TYR A 101 -2.68 8.72 5.10
CA TYR A 101 -2.00 8.45 6.37
C TYR A 101 -1.34 7.07 6.35
N VAL A 102 -2.07 6.06 5.85
CA VAL A 102 -1.51 4.70 5.70
C VAL A 102 -0.26 4.74 4.84
N TYR A 103 -0.30 5.45 3.71
CA TYR A 103 0.86 5.59 2.83
C TYR A 103 2.07 6.13 3.57
N HIS A 104 1.90 7.22 4.34
CA HIS A 104 3.00 7.81 5.09
C HIS A 104 3.52 6.89 6.20
N CYS A 105 2.64 6.17 6.89
CA CYS A 105 3.05 5.18 7.88
C CYS A 105 3.91 4.10 7.25
N LEU A 106 3.51 3.57 6.11
CA LEU A 106 4.24 2.50 5.42
C LEU A 106 5.59 2.98 4.88
N LEU A 107 5.68 4.23 4.43
CA LEU A 107 6.96 4.80 4.02
C LEU A 107 7.97 4.80 5.17
N ARG A 108 7.50 5.05 6.39
CA ARG A 108 8.35 5.07 7.58
C ARG A 108 8.78 3.68 8.03
N GLU A 109 8.00 2.66 7.71
CA GLU A 109 8.29 1.28 8.14
C GLU A 109 9.44 0.65 7.36
N HIS A 110 9.82 1.20 6.21
CA HIS A 110 10.89 0.65 5.37
C HIS A 110 10.66 -0.83 5.07
N LEU A 111 9.58 -1.11 4.33
CA LEU A 111 9.12 -2.47 4.05
C LEU A 111 10.16 -3.34 3.35
N GLU A 112 11.13 -2.73 2.66
CA GLU A 112 12.24 -3.44 2.03
C GLU A 112 13.05 -4.27 3.02
N LYS A 113 13.01 -3.91 4.31
CA LYS A 113 13.68 -4.67 5.38
C LYS A 113 13.00 -6.00 5.66
N LEU A 114 11.77 -6.18 5.21
CA LEU A 114 11.01 -7.42 5.38
C LEU A 114 11.28 -8.41 4.25
N ASN A 115 12.13 -8.05 3.30
CA ASN A 115 12.51 -8.94 2.20
C ASN A 115 13.37 -10.08 2.74
N THR A 116 12.89 -11.32 2.55
CA THR A 116 13.58 -12.54 2.99
C THR A 116 14.12 -13.36 1.81
N ALA A 117 13.91 -12.89 0.58
CA ALA A 117 14.34 -13.61 -0.60
C ALA A 117 15.85 -13.52 -0.81
N GLY A 118 16.48 -14.64 -1.17
CA GLY A 118 17.92 -14.68 -1.45
C GLY A 118 18.28 -14.25 -2.87
N GLY A 119 17.31 -14.05 -3.74
CA GLY A 119 17.51 -13.63 -5.14
C GLY A 119 16.79 -12.32 -5.42
N VAL A 120 15.81 -12.34 -6.36
CA VAL A 120 15.01 -11.15 -6.63
C VAL A 120 14.25 -10.75 -5.36
N PRO A 121 14.33 -9.47 -4.94
CA PRO A 121 13.62 -9.02 -3.75
C PRO A 121 12.12 -9.29 -3.85
N SER A 122 11.52 -9.75 -2.75
CA SER A 122 10.09 -10.04 -2.70
C SER A 122 9.48 -9.79 -1.32
N LEU A 123 8.21 -9.44 -1.31
CA LEU A 123 7.39 -9.31 -0.11
C LEU A 123 6.15 -10.19 -0.29
N THR A 124 5.62 -10.71 0.82
CA THR A 124 4.43 -11.56 0.80
C THR A 124 3.28 -10.88 1.54
N GLN A 125 2.05 -11.27 1.21
CA GLN A 125 0.88 -10.77 1.93
C GLN A 125 0.93 -11.15 3.41
N ASN A 126 1.37 -12.35 3.74
CA ASN A 126 1.45 -12.79 5.14
C ASN A 126 2.36 -11.90 5.98
N VAL A 127 3.52 -11.53 5.44
CA VAL A 127 4.45 -10.63 6.12
C VAL A 127 3.86 -9.23 6.23
N LEU A 128 3.29 -8.72 5.16
CA LEU A 128 2.72 -7.36 5.12
C LEU A 128 1.50 -7.23 6.02
N ASN A 129 0.65 -8.25 6.09
CA ASN A 129 -0.56 -8.21 6.92
C ASN A 129 -0.24 -8.02 8.40
N LYS A 130 0.94 -8.42 8.85
CA LYS A 130 1.37 -8.32 10.25
C LYS A 130 2.13 -7.04 10.58
N VAL A 131 2.40 -6.20 9.59
CA VAL A 131 3.02 -4.89 9.83
C VAL A 131 2.06 -4.04 10.63
N LYS A 132 2.56 -3.44 11.71
CA LYS A 132 1.74 -2.62 12.60
C LYS A 132 1.94 -1.14 12.32
N ILE A 133 0.83 -0.42 12.31
CA ILE A 133 0.84 1.03 12.18
C ILE A 133 0.05 1.65 13.33
N PRO A 134 0.40 2.88 13.75
CA PRO A 134 -0.36 3.55 14.80
C PRO A 134 -1.71 4.03 14.24
N VAL A 135 -2.79 3.71 14.95
CA VAL A 135 -4.14 4.12 14.59
C VAL A 135 -4.71 4.92 15.75
N PHE A 136 -5.33 6.05 15.44
CA PHE A 136 -5.89 6.93 16.46
C PHE A 136 -7.04 6.24 17.19
N ALA A 137 -6.99 6.28 18.53
CA ALA A 137 -8.11 5.83 19.34
C ALA A 137 -9.29 6.78 19.15
N LYS A 138 -10.49 6.21 18.97
CA LYS A 138 -11.72 6.99 18.87
C LYS A 138 -12.35 7.21 20.24
#